data_525a3ca661b305fdef5a3ce86ec65072
#
_entry.id   525a3ca661b305fdef5a3ce86ec65072
#
_cell.length_a   1.000
_cell.length_b   1.000
_cell.length_c   1.000
_cell.angle_alpha   90.00
_cell.angle_beta   90.00
_cell.angle_gamma   90.00
#
_symmetry.space_group_name_H-M   'P 1'
#
loop_
_entity.id
_entity.type
_entity.pdbx_description
1 polymer ?
#
loop_
_entity_poly.entity_id
_entity_poly.type
_entity_poly.pdbx_seq_one_letter_code
_entity_poly.pdbx_strand_id
1 'polypeptide(L)'
;MSTLISDALPQASEVKPLDTFEAIGLRRSIRWYEPNKPVERWKVQAMLEASRLAPSAGNFNGQRGIVVYRDEDPEIWEFISDWSQITTQMAPILIFWCYDLAAYDVQGQQLHDLMRTGALDKAHGWEYDRVNRLFPLPALLPDFVLHRLACIDLGNAIQNAILTATSLGLGCCLNGASGGARRNVKDKFNLPPSYVFCWLMTVGYPAENIDGGGTRGRPPFETMFFKGKVGQPFERDAKTVELLKELKMIQQPGPTPGRLEEINKLTKRFGLGDEWLTDWKLGPSQLDDPKNAVDTKPEPLPADQVKASAAGAPASDFQLNPTVKREVLDQYRKEKGIGETD
;
A
#
# COMPACT_ATOMS: atom_id res chain seq x y z
N MET A 1 7.40 30.23 1.72
CA MET A 1 6.03 29.63 1.64
C MET A 1 6.06 28.59 0.57
N SER A 2 5.51 27.40 0.86
CA SER A 2 5.40 26.32 -0.10
C SER A 2 4.61 26.79 -1.32
N THR A 3 5.07 26.48 -2.52
CA THR A 3 4.36 26.72 -3.78
C THR A 3 3.57 25.50 -4.23
N LEU A 4 3.82 24.33 -3.64
CA LEU A 4 3.24 23.05 -4.01
C LEU A 4 2.14 22.59 -3.04
N ILE A 5 1.95 23.31 -1.94
CA ILE A 5 0.93 23.03 -0.93
C ILE A 5 0.05 24.27 -0.76
N SER A 6 -1.24 24.03 -0.78
CA SER A 6 -2.25 25.06 -0.51
C SER A 6 -2.90 24.80 0.85
N ASP A 7 -2.99 25.84 1.67
CA ASP A 7 -3.69 25.81 2.96
C ASP A 7 -5.19 26.20 2.83
N ALA A 8 -5.67 26.36 1.59
CA ALA A 8 -7.08 26.64 1.35
C ALA A 8 -7.98 25.50 1.86
N LEU A 9 -8.93 25.85 2.72
CA LEU A 9 -9.92 24.91 3.26
C LEU A 9 -11.30 25.24 2.66
N PRO A 10 -11.94 24.31 1.92
CA PRO A 10 -13.26 24.53 1.35
C PRO A 10 -14.36 24.45 2.41
N GLN A 11 -15.52 24.98 2.08
CA GLN A 11 -16.74 24.64 2.83
C GLN A 11 -17.17 23.20 2.52
N ALA A 12 -17.80 22.53 3.48
CA ALA A 12 -18.25 21.13 3.30
C ALA A 12 -19.16 20.94 2.07
N SER A 13 -19.97 21.91 1.74
CA SER A 13 -20.86 21.91 0.56
C SER A 13 -20.12 21.96 -0.79
N GLU A 14 -18.88 22.42 -0.80
CA GLU A 14 -18.05 22.51 -1.99
C GLU A 14 -17.29 21.21 -2.27
N VAL A 15 -17.15 20.35 -1.26
CA VAL A 15 -16.46 19.06 -1.38
C VAL A 15 -17.41 18.03 -1.94
N LYS A 16 -17.12 17.53 -3.14
CA LYS A 16 -17.90 16.50 -3.84
C LYS A 16 -17.04 15.29 -4.13
N PRO A 17 -16.84 14.41 -3.13
CA PRO A 17 -16.06 13.20 -3.34
C PRO A 17 -16.83 12.23 -4.25
N LEU A 18 -16.09 11.41 -5.00
CA LEU A 18 -16.69 10.28 -5.70
C LEU A 18 -17.30 9.30 -4.69
N ASP A 19 -18.34 8.59 -5.09
CA ASP A 19 -18.81 7.47 -4.28
C ASP A 19 -17.79 6.31 -4.26
N THR A 20 -18.00 5.37 -3.36
CA THR A 20 -17.04 4.28 -3.14
C THR A 20 -16.87 3.40 -4.37
N PHE A 21 -17.95 3.10 -5.11
CA PHE A 21 -17.88 2.24 -6.30
C PHE A 21 -17.12 2.93 -7.41
N GLU A 22 -17.42 4.19 -7.68
CA GLU A 22 -16.71 4.96 -8.69
C GLU A 22 -15.25 5.16 -8.32
N ALA A 23 -14.92 5.43 -7.04
CA ALA A 23 -13.54 5.54 -6.57
C ALA A 23 -12.76 4.23 -6.75
N ILE A 24 -13.34 3.07 -6.43
CA ILE A 24 -12.73 1.76 -6.66
C ILE A 24 -12.52 1.55 -8.16
N GLY A 25 -13.53 1.85 -8.97
CA GLY A 25 -13.50 1.68 -10.42
C GLY A 25 -12.46 2.56 -11.11
N LEU A 26 -12.33 3.81 -10.70
CA LEU A 26 -11.39 4.78 -11.29
C LEU A 26 -9.97 4.69 -10.74
N ARG A 27 -9.77 4.12 -9.57
CA ARG A 27 -8.44 4.05 -8.96
C ARG A 27 -7.41 3.39 -9.87
N ARG A 28 -6.35 4.13 -10.18
CA ARG A 28 -5.20 3.67 -10.98
C ARG A 28 -3.90 4.03 -10.30
N SER A 29 -2.84 3.36 -10.69
CA SER A 29 -1.49 3.83 -10.40
C SER A 29 -1.15 4.95 -11.36
N ILE A 30 -1.33 6.18 -10.92
CA ILE A 30 -1.00 7.38 -11.69
C ILE A 30 0.51 7.61 -11.60
N ARG A 31 1.15 7.82 -12.74
CA ARG A 31 2.61 7.97 -12.84
C ARG A 31 3.05 9.30 -13.40
N TRP A 32 2.15 10.06 -13.98
CA TRP A 32 2.38 11.39 -14.51
C TRP A 32 1.61 12.40 -13.69
N TYR A 33 2.32 13.32 -13.05
CA TYR A 33 1.73 14.33 -12.18
C TYR A 33 1.94 15.72 -12.75
N GLU A 34 1.07 16.65 -12.37
CA GLU A 34 1.28 18.08 -12.55
C GLU A 34 2.28 18.56 -11.48
N PRO A 35 3.57 18.74 -11.84
CA PRO A 35 4.63 18.88 -10.85
C PRO A 35 4.56 20.20 -10.07
N ASN A 36 3.89 21.19 -10.63
CA ASN A 36 3.78 22.54 -10.05
C ASN A 36 2.33 22.90 -9.67
N LYS A 37 1.40 21.95 -9.73
CA LYS A 37 0.03 22.18 -9.27
C LYS A 37 -0.07 21.98 -7.77
N PRO A 38 -0.40 23.01 -7.00
CA PRO A 38 -0.52 22.90 -5.55
C PRO A 38 -1.56 21.87 -5.15
N VAL A 39 -1.24 21.05 -4.13
CA VAL A 39 -2.18 20.12 -3.50
C VAL A 39 -2.65 20.73 -2.19
N GLU A 40 -3.94 20.70 -1.95
CA GLU A 40 -4.53 21.22 -0.72
C GLU A 40 -4.18 20.32 0.47
N ARG A 41 -3.64 20.90 1.51
CA ARG A 41 -3.19 20.19 2.73
C ARG A 41 -4.31 19.37 3.36
N TRP A 42 -5.55 19.88 3.33
CA TRP A 42 -6.70 19.16 3.86
C TRP A 42 -6.97 17.82 3.13
N LYS A 43 -6.68 17.73 1.83
CA LYS A 43 -6.82 16.48 1.07
C LYS A 43 -5.82 15.42 1.55
N VAL A 44 -4.59 15.84 1.84
CA VAL A 44 -3.57 14.95 2.42
C VAL A 44 -4.01 14.50 3.81
N GLN A 45 -4.48 15.42 4.64
CA GLN A 45 -5.02 15.07 5.96
C GLN A 45 -6.21 14.12 5.86
N ALA A 46 -7.13 14.33 4.91
CA ALA A 46 -8.26 13.43 4.68
C ALA A 46 -7.80 12.00 4.32
N MET A 47 -6.75 11.87 3.50
CA MET A 47 -6.14 10.57 3.20
C MET A 47 -5.57 9.89 4.45
N LEU A 48 -4.89 10.65 5.31
CA LEU A 48 -4.30 10.13 6.55
C LEU A 48 -5.38 9.76 7.57
N GLU A 49 -6.46 10.54 7.69
CA GLU A 49 -7.61 10.20 8.52
C GLU A 49 -8.32 8.93 8.02
N ALA A 50 -8.51 8.79 6.72
CA ALA A 50 -9.07 7.57 6.15
C ALA A 50 -8.17 6.35 6.43
N SER A 51 -6.86 6.51 6.33
CA SER A 51 -5.87 5.50 6.70
C SER A 51 -6.00 5.11 8.18
N ARG A 52 -6.15 6.11 9.08
CA ARG A 52 -6.29 5.91 10.52
C ARG A 52 -7.57 5.13 10.89
N LEU A 53 -8.63 5.26 10.09
CA LEU A 53 -9.92 4.59 10.28
C LEU A 53 -9.97 3.17 9.69
N ALA A 54 -8.88 2.70 9.08
CA ALA A 54 -8.84 1.36 8.53
C ALA A 54 -8.94 0.29 9.64
N PRO A 55 -9.60 -0.86 9.36
CA PRO A 55 -9.62 -1.96 10.31
C PRO A 55 -8.20 -2.50 10.53
N SER A 56 -7.88 -2.83 11.77
CA SER A 56 -6.64 -3.49 12.13
C SER A 56 -6.90 -4.62 13.13
N ALA A 57 -6.05 -5.64 13.11
CA ALA A 57 -6.14 -6.76 14.03
C ALA A 57 -6.08 -6.26 15.48
N GLY A 58 -7.08 -6.63 16.29
CA GLY A 58 -7.13 -6.23 17.70
C GLY A 58 -7.09 -4.71 17.95
N ASN A 59 -7.38 -3.91 16.93
CA ASN A 59 -7.28 -2.44 16.95
C ASN A 59 -5.87 -1.92 17.30
N PHE A 60 -4.81 -2.59 16.82
CA PHE A 60 -3.42 -2.24 17.14
C PHE A 60 -2.96 -0.91 16.53
N ASN A 61 -3.49 -0.57 15.36
CA ASN A 61 -3.18 0.70 14.69
C ASN A 61 -1.67 0.93 14.51
N GLY A 62 -0.96 -0.09 14.03
CA GLY A 62 0.49 -0.07 13.82
C GLY A 62 0.93 0.69 12.56
N GLN A 63 0.03 1.18 11.73
CA GLN A 63 0.36 1.94 10.52
C GLN A 63 1.02 3.28 10.87
N ARG A 64 2.06 3.63 10.13
CA ARG A 64 2.77 4.92 10.23
C ARG A 64 2.99 5.48 8.84
N GLY A 65 2.75 6.76 8.66
CA GLY A 65 3.00 7.50 7.42
C GLY A 65 3.91 8.69 7.67
N ILE A 66 4.99 8.81 6.91
CA ILE A 66 5.86 9.99 6.93
C ILE A 66 5.58 10.76 5.65
N VAL A 67 5.02 11.95 5.78
CA VAL A 67 4.67 12.81 4.66
C VAL A 67 5.82 13.76 4.37
N VAL A 68 6.22 13.81 3.10
CA VAL A 68 7.29 14.66 2.61
C VAL A 68 6.72 15.54 1.52
N TYR A 69 6.87 16.85 1.67
CA TYR A 69 6.51 17.84 0.65
C TYR A 69 7.77 18.25 -0.11
N ARG A 70 7.72 18.19 -1.44
CA ARG A 70 8.90 18.39 -2.28
C ARG A 70 9.63 19.71 -2.04
N ASP A 71 8.90 20.79 -1.83
CA ASP A 71 9.46 22.13 -1.65
C ASP A 71 9.66 22.54 -0.18
N GLU A 72 9.13 21.76 0.77
CA GLU A 72 9.38 21.96 2.20
C GLU A 72 10.55 21.12 2.69
N ASP A 73 10.81 19.95 2.05
CA ASP A 73 11.82 18.98 2.45
C ASP A 73 12.83 18.66 1.31
N PRO A 74 13.57 19.66 0.80
CA PRO A 74 14.42 19.49 -0.38
C PRO A 74 15.54 18.46 -0.20
N GLU A 75 16.09 18.33 1.01
CA GLU A 75 17.14 17.33 1.30
C GLU A 75 16.62 15.90 1.21
N ILE A 76 15.37 15.66 1.63
CA ILE A 76 14.71 14.37 1.48
C ILE A 76 14.43 14.11 0.02
N TRP A 77 14.04 15.15 -0.70
CA TRP A 77 13.77 15.05 -2.13
C TRP A 77 15.03 14.67 -2.92
N GLU A 78 16.15 15.27 -2.63
CA GLU A 78 17.43 14.94 -3.25
C GLU A 78 17.80 13.46 -3.01
N PHE A 79 17.65 12.99 -1.78
CA PHE A 79 17.85 11.58 -1.42
C PHE A 79 16.99 10.62 -2.26
N ILE A 80 15.73 11.01 -2.59
CA ILE A 80 14.80 10.19 -3.35
C ILE A 80 15.05 10.26 -4.85
N SER A 81 15.68 11.33 -5.34
CA SER A 81 16.00 11.48 -6.77
C SER A 81 16.85 10.33 -7.31
N ASP A 82 17.68 9.72 -6.46
CA ASP A 82 18.46 8.52 -6.77
C ASP A 82 17.60 7.26 -7.02
N TRP A 83 16.30 7.30 -6.68
CA TRP A 83 15.40 6.19 -6.95
C TRP A 83 14.94 6.14 -8.42
N SER A 84 15.46 7.03 -9.24
CA SER A 84 15.39 7.12 -10.70
C SER A 84 14.03 6.88 -11.37
N GLN A 85 12.93 6.83 -10.62
CA GLN A 85 11.59 6.74 -11.20
C GLN A 85 11.03 8.14 -11.43
N ILE A 86 10.67 8.45 -12.66
CA ILE A 86 10.06 9.72 -13.02
C ILE A 86 8.83 10.07 -12.17
N THR A 87 8.07 9.06 -11.77
CA THR A 87 6.92 9.18 -10.89
C THR A 87 7.26 9.86 -9.57
N THR A 88 8.39 9.50 -8.96
CA THR A 88 8.86 10.10 -7.70
C THR A 88 9.36 11.52 -7.90
N GLN A 89 9.98 11.80 -9.04
CA GLN A 89 10.50 13.11 -9.36
C GLN A 89 9.39 14.16 -9.65
N MET A 90 8.28 13.72 -10.22
CA MET A 90 7.16 14.59 -10.61
C MET A 90 6.16 14.82 -9.49
N ALA A 91 5.96 13.88 -8.60
CA ALA A 91 4.95 14.00 -7.55
C ALA A 91 5.30 15.11 -6.56
N PRO A 92 4.38 16.02 -6.22
CA PRO A 92 4.64 17.07 -5.22
C PRO A 92 4.70 16.52 -3.79
N ILE A 93 4.13 15.37 -3.55
CA ILE A 93 4.04 14.76 -2.21
C ILE A 93 4.46 13.30 -2.26
N LEU A 94 5.20 12.89 -1.25
CA LEU A 94 5.58 11.51 -1.01
C LEU A 94 5.11 11.09 0.39
N ILE A 95 4.59 9.87 0.50
CA ILE A 95 4.25 9.29 1.80
C ILE A 95 5.00 7.97 1.94
N PHE A 96 5.88 7.91 2.95
CA PHE A 96 6.62 6.70 3.30
C PHE A 96 5.79 5.91 4.31
N TRP A 97 5.28 4.77 3.87
CA TRP A 97 4.46 3.91 4.68
C TRP A 97 5.29 2.88 5.41
N CYS A 98 5.16 2.89 6.73
CA CYS A 98 5.79 1.95 7.64
C CYS A 98 4.73 1.25 8.50
N TYR A 99 5.07 0.12 9.09
CA TYR A 99 4.38 -0.37 10.26
C TYR A 99 5.31 -0.35 11.47
N ASP A 100 4.71 -0.22 12.65
CA ASP A 100 5.38 -0.18 13.94
C ASP A 100 5.03 -1.46 14.71
N LEU A 101 6.02 -2.33 14.89
CA LEU A 101 5.83 -3.59 15.61
C LEU A 101 5.57 -3.36 17.12
N ALA A 102 6.06 -2.25 17.69
CA ALA A 102 5.80 -1.92 19.08
C ALA A 102 4.30 -1.63 19.36
N ALA A 103 3.51 -1.34 18.31
CA ALA A 103 2.06 -1.20 18.48
C ALA A 103 1.38 -2.48 19.00
N TYR A 104 1.98 -3.64 18.77
CA TYR A 104 1.47 -4.91 19.27
C TYR A 104 1.73 -5.14 20.76
N ASP A 105 2.67 -4.41 21.37
CA ASP A 105 3.01 -4.54 22.78
C ASP A 105 1.89 -4.03 23.70
N VAL A 106 1.03 -3.13 23.20
CA VAL A 106 -0.12 -2.57 23.93
C VAL A 106 -1.44 -3.31 23.69
N GLN A 107 -1.38 -4.49 23.06
CA GLN A 107 -2.56 -5.28 22.63
C GLN A 107 -3.60 -5.45 23.74
N GLY A 108 -3.16 -5.79 24.94
CA GLY A 108 -4.09 -6.09 26.02
C GLY A 108 -4.89 -4.87 26.43
N GLN A 109 -4.28 -3.71 26.49
CA GLN A 109 -4.98 -2.47 26.81
C GLN A 109 -6.04 -2.16 25.76
N GLN A 110 -5.70 -2.33 24.49
CA GLN A 110 -6.63 -2.07 23.38
C GLN A 110 -7.80 -3.05 23.36
N LEU A 111 -7.56 -4.33 23.66
CA LEU A 111 -8.64 -5.31 23.81
C LEU A 111 -9.56 -4.97 24.99
N HIS A 112 -9.03 -4.51 26.12
CA HIS A 112 -9.84 -4.00 27.23
C HIS A 112 -10.67 -2.79 26.85
N ASP A 113 -10.11 -1.85 26.09
CA ASP A 113 -10.83 -0.69 25.58
C ASP A 113 -11.98 -1.10 24.65
N LEU A 114 -11.77 -2.09 23.77
CA LEU A 114 -12.81 -2.65 22.93
C LEU A 114 -13.94 -3.32 23.75
N MET A 115 -13.61 -4.00 24.84
CA MET A 115 -14.60 -4.54 25.76
C MET A 115 -15.36 -3.44 26.50
N ARG A 116 -14.65 -2.42 27.00
CA ARG A 116 -15.26 -1.28 27.71
C ARG A 116 -16.21 -0.49 26.82
N THR A 117 -15.94 -0.38 25.53
CA THR A 117 -16.79 0.29 24.55
C THR A 117 -17.92 -0.59 24.01
N GLY A 118 -18.00 -1.87 24.41
CA GLY A 118 -18.98 -2.82 23.93
C GLY A 118 -18.73 -3.38 22.54
N ALA A 119 -17.56 -3.11 21.95
CA ALA A 119 -17.17 -3.68 20.67
C ALA A 119 -16.81 -5.17 20.77
N LEU A 120 -16.32 -5.59 21.93
CA LEU A 120 -16.12 -6.99 22.30
C LEU A 120 -16.91 -7.29 23.56
N ASP A 121 -17.64 -8.40 23.58
CA ASP A 121 -18.47 -8.78 24.71
C ASP A 121 -18.45 -10.30 24.98
N LYS A 122 -19.07 -10.68 26.12
CA LYS A 122 -19.12 -12.07 26.58
C LYS A 122 -19.93 -12.96 25.63
N ALA A 123 -20.98 -12.44 24.98
CA ALA A 123 -21.78 -13.21 24.03
C ALA A 123 -20.97 -13.65 22.81
N HIS A 124 -19.96 -12.85 22.44
CA HIS A 124 -19.00 -13.16 21.38
C HIS A 124 -17.75 -13.88 21.91
N GLY A 125 -17.79 -14.41 23.13
CA GLY A 125 -16.70 -15.18 23.72
C GLY A 125 -15.51 -14.36 24.23
N TRP A 126 -15.69 -13.06 24.47
CA TRP A 126 -14.68 -12.17 25.03
C TRP A 126 -14.96 -11.91 26.53
N GLU A 127 -14.08 -12.45 27.36
CA GLU A 127 -14.10 -12.26 28.81
C GLU A 127 -12.77 -11.69 29.27
N TYR A 128 -12.78 -10.93 30.38
CA TYR A 128 -11.56 -10.32 30.93
C TYR A 128 -10.45 -11.34 31.17
N ASP A 129 -10.79 -12.50 31.74
CA ASP A 129 -9.81 -13.55 32.01
C ASP A 129 -9.19 -14.11 30.73
N ARG A 130 -10.00 -14.23 29.65
CA ARG A 130 -9.49 -14.63 28.35
C ARG A 130 -8.59 -13.56 27.75
N VAL A 131 -8.99 -12.29 27.82
CA VAL A 131 -8.20 -11.17 27.31
C VAL A 131 -6.87 -11.08 28.08
N ASN A 132 -6.89 -11.22 29.39
CA ASN A 132 -5.68 -11.24 30.21
C ASN A 132 -4.73 -12.39 29.84
N ARG A 133 -5.25 -13.56 29.47
CA ARG A 133 -4.43 -14.68 28.97
C ARG A 133 -3.86 -14.43 27.58
N LEU A 134 -4.54 -13.64 26.75
CA LEU A 134 -4.08 -13.27 25.41
C LEU A 134 -3.10 -12.09 25.42
N PHE A 135 -2.95 -11.41 26.56
CA PHE A 135 -2.09 -10.24 26.73
C PHE A 135 -0.64 -10.45 26.24
N PRO A 136 0.02 -11.56 26.56
CA PRO A 136 1.37 -11.81 26.09
C PRO A 136 1.43 -12.42 24.68
N LEU A 137 0.27 -12.61 24.00
CA LEU A 137 0.23 -13.31 22.72
C LEU A 137 1.17 -12.73 21.66
N PRO A 138 1.29 -11.40 21.46
CA PRO A 138 2.23 -10.86 20.49
C PRO A 138 3.69 -11.24 20.78
N ALA A 139 4.09 -11.27 22.06
CA ALA A 139 5.42 -11.70 22.46
C ALA A 139 5.66 -13.21 22.26
N LEU A 140 4.58 -13.99 22.18
CA LEU A 140 4.62 -15.45 21.93
C LEU A 140 4.54 -15.81 20.46
N LEU A 141 4.05 -14.88 19.61
CA LEU A 141 3.93 -15.15 18.18
C LEU A 141 5.31 -15.11 17.51
N PRO A 142 5.57 -16.04 16.56
CA PRO A 142 6.75 -15.93 15.71
C PRO A 142 6.77 -14.61 14.95
N ASP A 143 7.95 -14.05 14.73
CA ASP A 143 8.13 -12.75 14.05
C ASP A 143 7.41 -12.67 12.72
N PHE A 144 7.48 -13.72 11.91
CA PHE A 144 6.81 -13.75 10.60
C PHE A 144 5.28 -13.61 10.71
N VAL A 145 4.66 -14.03 11.81
CA VAL A 145 3.21 -13.88 12.04
C VAL A 145 2.88 -12.42 12.34
N LEU A 146 3.66 -11.78 13.21
CA LEU A 146 3.51 -10.35 13.51
C LEU A 146 3.70 -9.49 12.27
N HIS A 147 4.77 -9.74 11.51
CA HIS A 147 5.01 -9.04 10.24
C HIS A 147 3.87 -9.23 9.25
N ARG A 148 3.33 -10.46 9.14
CA ARG A 148 2.19 -10.72 8.25
C ARG A 148 0.94 -9.94 8.66
N LEU A 149 0.60 -9.92 9.96
CA LEU A 149 -0.52 -9.15 10.48
C LEU A 149 -0.32 -7.66 10.22
N ALA A 150 0.85 -7.13 10.55
CA ALA A 150 1.21 -5.74 10.34
C ALA A 150 1.12 -5.33 8.85
N CYS A 151 1.56 -6.19 7.93
CA CYS A 151 1.44 -5.93 6.50
C CYS A 151 -0.02 -5.92 6.02
N ILE A 152 -0.88 -6.79 6.55
CA ILE A 152 -2.32 -6.80 6.23
C ILE A 152 -2.96 -5.50 6.71
N ASP A 153 -2.73 -5.11 7.96
CA ASP A 153 -3.27 -3.89 8.56
C ASP A 153 -2.81 -2.64 7.80
N LEU A 154 -1.50 -2.58 7.47
CA LEU A 154 -0.95 -1.49 6.68
C LEU A 154 -1.55 -1.44 5.26
N GLY A 155 -1.78 -2.59 4.63
CA GLY A 155 -2.43 -2.68 3.33
C GLY A 155 -3.84 -2.09 3.33
N ASN A 156 -4.63 -2.39 4.37
CA ASN A 156 -5.96 -1.81 4.58
C ASN A 156 -5.90 -0.28 4.72
N ALA A 157 -4.96 0.20 5.53
CA ALA A 157 -4.75 1.62 5.78
C ALA A 157 -4.34 2.38 4.50
N ILE A 158 -3.38 1.84 3.75
CA ILE A 158 -2.93 2.41 2.46
C ILE A 158 -4.08 2.43 1.45
N GLN A 159 -4.87 1.35 1.36
CA GLN A 159 -5.97 1.30 0.41
C GLN A 159 -7.04 2.37 0.71
N ASN A 160 -7.36 2.62 1.97
CA ASN A 160 -8.26 3.70 2.35
C ASN A 160 -7.71 5.08 1.92
N ALA A 161 -6.41 5.32 2.15
CA ALA A 161 -5.76 6.56 1.71
C ALA A 161 -5.83 6.74 0.19
N ILE A 162 -5.57 5.67 -0.58
CA ILE A 162 -5.61 5.70 -2.06
C ILE A 162 -7.03 5.97 -2.57
N LEU A 163 -8.05 5.32 -2.00
CA LEU A 163 -9.44 5.54 -2.40
C LEU A 163 -9.88 6.97 -2.09
N THR A 164 -9.48 7.50 -0.94
CA THR A 164 -9.76 8.89 -0.56
C THR A 164 -9.08 9.86 -1.52
N ALA A 165 -7.80 9.65 -1.85
CA ALA A 165 -7.09 10.45 -2.86
C ALA A 165 -7.84 10.45 -4.20
N THR A 166 -8.20 9.27 -4.70
CA THR A 166 -8.94 9.11 -5.96
C THR A 166 -10.28 9.84 -5.91
N SER A 167 -11.01 9.69 -4.80
CA SER A 167 -12.31 10.33 -4.58
C SER A 167 -12.22 11.86 -4.56
N LEU A 168 -11.06 12.42 -4.17
CA LEU A 168 -10.78 13.85 -4.13
C LEU A 168 -10.04 14.36 -5.38
N GLY A 169 -9.95 13.54 -6.44
CA GLY A 169 -9.33 13.90 -7.72
C GLY A 169 -7.80 13.90 -7.71
N LEU A 170 -7.17 13.29 -6.71
CA LEU A 170 -5.73 13.08 -6.67
C LEU A 170 -5.36 11.70 -7.25
N GLY A 171 -4.18 11.62 -7.83
CA GLY A 171 -3.56 10.37 -8.26
C GLY A 171 -2.55 9.87 -7.24
N CYS A 172 -2.42 8.54 -7.13
CA CYS A 172 -1.42 7.90 -6.31
C CYS A 172 -0.73 6.76 -7.07
N CYS A 173 0.53 6.48 -6.71
CA CYS A 173 1.22 5.26 -7.13
C CYS A 173 2.05 4.72 -5.96
N LEU A 174 1.93 3.41 -5.70
CA LEU A 174 2.84 2.73 -4.77
C LEU A 174 4.09 2.30 -5.51
N ASN A 175 5.24 2.65 -4.95
CA ASN A 175 6.56 2.34 -5.48
C ASN A 175 7.35 1.53 -4.45
N GLY A 176 7.93 0.41 -4.91
CA GLY A 176 8.88 -0.35 -4.12
C GLY A 176 10.25 0.35 -4.13
N ALA A 177 10.91 0.44 -2.99
CA ALA A 177 12.30 0.84 -2.94
C ALA A 177 13.21 -0.33 -3.34
N SER A 178 14.17 -0.12 -4.22
CA SER A 178 15.22 -1.08 -4.50
C SER A 178 16.21 -1.20 -3.31
N GLY A 179 16.95 -2.32 -3.23
CA GLY A 179 17.70 -2.72 -2.04
C GLY A 179 18.56 -1.65 -1.35
N GLY A 180 19.32 -0.82 -2.10
CA GLY A 180 20.16 0.26 -1.53
C GLY A 180 19.33 1.40 -0.92
N ALA A 181 18.37 1.91 -1.67
CA ALA A 181 17.48 2.98 -1.22
C ALA A 181 16.67 2.57 0.03
N ARG A 182 16.22 1.32 0.09
CA ARG A 182 15.45 0.81 1.24
C ARG A 182 16.25 0.81 2.54
N ARG A 183 17.53 0.49 2.50
CA ARG A 183 18.40 0.53 3.68
C ARG A 183 18.58 1.94 4.21
N ASN A 184 18.71 2.91 3.32
CA ASN A 184 18.96 4.29 3.70
C ASN A 184 17.73 5.02 4.26
N VAL A 185 16.50 4.53 4.01
CA VAL A 185 15.27 5.13 4.55
C VAL A 185 15.29 5.16 6.07
N LYS A 186 15.74 4.07 6.71
CA LYS A 186 15.78 3.99 8.17
C LYS A 186 16.61 5.12 8.79
N ASP A 187 17.82 5.32 8.28
CA ASP A 187 18.74 6.32 8.80
C ASP A 187 18.31 7.74 8.43
N LYS A 188 17.88 7.94 7.18
CA LYS A 188 17.46 9.26 6.68
C LYS A 188 16.26 9.83 7.45
N PHE A 189 15.32 8.98 7.85
CA PHE A 189 14.12 9.37 8.59
C PHE A 189 14.21 9.12 10.10
N ASN A 190 15.37 8.72 10.62
CA ASN A 190 15.55 8.38 12.05
C ASN A 190 14.47 7.39 12.55
N LEU A 191 14.17 6.35 11.75
CA LEU A 191 13.13 5.42 12.11
C LEU A 191 13.47 4.64 13.37
N PRO A 192 12.56 4.57 14.36
CA PRO A 192 12.75 3.70 15.52
C PRO A 192 13.01 2.25 15.10
N PRO A 193 13.71 1.45 15.93
CA PRO A 193 13.99 0.04 15.60
C PRO A 193 12.76 -0.81 15.31
N SER A 194 11.61 -0.46 15.93
CA SER A 194 10.32 -1.15 15.71
C SER A 194 9.62 -0.79 14.41
N TYR A 195 10.06 0.28 13.71
CA TYR A 195 9.45 0.69 12.46
C TYR A 195 10.04 -0.08 11.29
N VAL A 196 9.17 -0.57 10.42
CA VAL A 196 9.55 -1.28 9.19
C VAL A 196 8.97 -0.55 7.99
N PHE A 197 9.86 0.00 7.16
CA PHE A 197 9.46 0.63 5.91
C PHE A 197 8.94 -0.40 4.90
N CYS A 198 7.78 -0.12 4.30
CA CYS A 198 7.12 -1.00 3.33
C CYS A 198 7.02 -0.38 1.94
N TRP A 199 6.41 0.80 1.83
CA TRP A 199 6.05 1.39 0.55
C TRP A 199 6.29 2.89 0.53
N LEU A 200 6.76 3.38 -0.62
CA LEU A 200 6.70 4.78 -0.98
C LEU A 200 5.44 4.99 -1.82
N MET A 201 4.61 5.95 -1.44
CA MET A 201 3.45 6.38 -2.20
C MET A 201 3.67 7.79 -2.73
N THR A 202 3.57 7.97 -4.04
CA THR A 202 3.56 9.27 -4.69
C THR A 202 2.13 9.80 -4.75
N VAL A 203 1.94 11.11 -4.54
CA VAL A 203 0.62 11.76 -4.52
C VAL A 203 0.70 13.09 -5.23
N GLY A 204 -0.32 13.41 -6.04
CA GLY A 204 -0.45 14.67 -6.74
C GLY A 204 -1.63 14.70 -7.70
N TYR A 205 -1.84 15.82 -8.34
CA TYR A 205 -2.82 15.91 -9.41
C TYR A 205 -2.31 15.19 -10.67
N PRO A 206 -3.11 14.32 -11.30
CA PRO A 206 -2.72 13.67 -12.53
C PRO A 206 -2.45 14.68 -13.66
N ALA A 207 -1.32 14.52 -14.36
CA ALA A 207 -1.07 15.14 -15.66
C ALA A 207 -1.58 14.25 -16.81
N GLU A 208 -1.72 12.97 -16.53
CA GLU A 208 -2.37 11.97 -17.41
C GLU A 208 -3.87 11.88 -17.11
N ASN A 209 -4.62 11.27 -18.00
CA ASN A 209 -6.03 10.98 -17.72
C ASN A 209 -6.13 10.13 -16.44
N ILE A 210 -7.10 10.46 -15.59
CA ILE A 210 -7.30 9.80 -14.29
C ILE A 210 -7.59 8.30 -14.44
N ASP A 211 -8.10 7.86 -15.59
CA ASP A 211 -8.29 6.45 -15.90
C ASP A 211 -6.95 5.69 -16.08
N GLY A 212 -5.83 6.41 -16.15
CA GLY A 212 -4.48 5.84 -16.27
C GLY A 212 -4.31 4.90 -17.45
N GLY A 213 -5.09 5.08 -18.52
CA GLY A 213 -5.14 4.22 -19.69
C GLY A 213 -5.99 2.97 -19.53
N GLY A 214 -6.95 2.96 -18.61
CA GLY A 214 -7.92 1.89 -18.42
C GLY A 214 -7.55 0.85 -17.36
N THR A 215 -8.46 -0.08 -17.12
CA THR A 215 -8.28 -1.14 -16.14
C THR A 215 -7.23 -2.14 -16.59
N ARG A 216 -6.27 -2.45 -15.74
CA ARG A 216 -5.26 -3.51 -15.98
C ARG A 216 -5.94 -4.89 -15.94
N GLY A 217 -5.42 -5.83 -16.75
CA GLY A 217 -5.87 -7.21 -16.72
C GLY A 217 -5.89 -7.80 -15.32
N ARG A 218 -6.86 -8.66 -15.09
CA ARG A 218 -6.98 -9.47 -13.87
C ARG A 218 -7.15 -10.92 -14.29
N PRO A 219 -6.71 -11.88 -13.48
CA PRO A 219 -7.06 -13.28 -13.72
C PRO A 219 -8.57 -13.45 -13.81
N PRO A 220 -9.05 -14.49 -14.50
CA PRO A 220 -10.48 -14.80 -14.55
C PRO A 220 -11.06 -14.89 -13.13
N PHE A 221 -12.26 -14.33 -12.94
CA PHE A 221 -12.93 -14.24 -11.63
C PHE A 221 -13.04 -15.62 -10.96
N GLU A 222 -13.34 -16.63 -11.75
CA GLU A 222 -13.57 -18.01 -11.35
C GLU A 222 -12.28 -18.72 -10.88
N THR A 223 -11.11 -18.17 -11.22
CA THR A 223 -9.82 -18.68 -10.73
C THR A 223 -9.38 -18.05 -9.42
N MET A 224 -10.04 -16.95 -9.03
CA MET A 224 -9.71 -16.18 -7.83
C MET A 224 -10.68 -16.43 -6.67
N PHE A 225 -11.95 -16.72 -6.98
CA PHE A 225 -13.01 -16.82 -5.99
C PHE A 225 -13.73 -18.16 -6.08
N PHE A 226 -13.96 -18.77 -4.92
CA PHE A 226 -14.53 -20.11 -4.81
C PHE A 226 -15.70 -20.13 -3.83
N LYS A 227 -16.69 -21.00 -4.11
CA LYS A 227 -17.83 -21.25 -3.23
C LYS A 227 -17.58 -22.51 -2.40
N GLY A 228 -17.48 -22.35 -1.10
CA GLY A 228 -17.32 -23.46 -0.16
C GLY A 228 -15.89 -24.00 -0.08
N LYS A 229 -15.31 -24.46 -1.16
CA LYS A 229 -13.94 -25.00 -1.21
C LYS A 229 -13.21 -24.66 -2.49
N VAL A 230 -11.88 -24.65 -2.45
CA VAL A 230 -11.04 -24.47 -3.64
C VAL A 230 -11.40 -25.51 -4.71
N GLY A 231 -11.42 -25.09 -5.97
CA GLY A 231 -11.80 -25.90 -7.12
C GLY A 231 -13.32 -25.90 -7.43
N GLN A 232 -14.13 -25.21 -6.64
CA GLN A 232 -15.53 -24.91 -6.95
C GLN A 232 -15.67 -23.40 -7.22
N PRO A 233 -15.59 -22.93 -8.47
CA PRO A 233 -15.64 -21.50 -8.78
C PRO A 233 -16.92 -20.83 -8.23
N PHE A 234 -16.75 -19.61 -7.73
CA PHE A 234 -17.92 -18.76 -7.45
C PHE A 234 -18.49 -18.28 -8.80
N GLU A 235 -19.76 -18.55 -9.04
CA GLU A 235 -20.44 -18.15 -10.27
C GLU A 235 -20.51 -16.63 -10.40
N ARG A 236 -19.99 -16.10 -11.50
CA ARG A 236 -20.01 -14.69 -11.82
C ARG A 236 -21.27 -14.34 -12.60
N ASP A 237 -22.25 -13.75 -11.94
CA ASP A 237 -23.52 -13.37 -12.55
C ASP A 237 -23.36 -12.19 -13.52
N ALA A 238 -23.78 -12.39 -14.77
CA ALA A 238 -23.64 -11.41 -15.83
C ALA A 238 -24.49 -10.15 -15.58
N LYS A 239 -25.69 -10.29 -14.98
CA LYS A 239 -26.55 -9.14 -14.67
C LYS A 239 -25.93 -8.25 -13.58
N THR A 240 -25.32 -8.86 -12.58
CA THR A 240 -24.55 -8.14 -11.57
C THR A 240 -23.36 -7.41 -12.19
N VAL A 241 -22.68 -8.02 -13.15
CA VAL A 241 -21.57 -7.35 -13.86
C VAL A 241 -22.06 -6.10 -14.60
N GLU A 242 -23.20 -6.15 -15.30
CA GLU A 242 -23.76 -4.99 -16.00
C GLU A 242 -24.17 -3.89 -15.00
N LEU A 243 -24.83 -4.24 -13.91
CA LEU A 243 -25.14 -3.29 -12.83
C LEU A 243 -23.87 -2.60 -12.28
N LEU A 244 -22.81 -3.35 -12.04
CA LEU A 244 -21.55 -2.78 -11.53
C LEU A 244 -20.82 -1.89 -12.58
N LYS A 245 -21.06 -2.11 -13.88
CA LYS A 245 -20.61 -1.19 -14.92
C LYS A 245 -21.40 0.12 -14.91
N GLU A 246 -22.73 0.04 -14.77
CA GLU A 246 -23.59 1.23 -14.64
C GLU A 246 -23.22 2.06 -13.42
N LEU A 247 -22.89 1.40 -12.30
CA LEU A 247 -22.38 2.02 -11.07
C LEU A 247 -20.90 2.43 -11.16
N LYS A 248 -20.27 2.34 -12.33
CA LYS A 248 -18.88 2.72 -12.60
C LYS A 248 -17.82 1.99 -11.76
N MET A 249 -18.17 0.92 -11.08
CA MET A 249 -17.22 0.08 -10.33
C MET A 249 -16.38 -0.77 -11.29
N ILE A 250 -16.99 -1.31 -12.34
CA ILE A 250 -16.28 -2.03 -13.41
C ILE A 250 -16.07 -1.07 -14.57
N GLN A 251 -14.82 -0.72 -14.81
CA GLN A 251 -14.41 0.22 -15.84
C GLN A 251 -13.87 -0.49 -17.08
N GLN A 252 -13.75 0.27 -18.18
CA GLN A 252 -13.23 -0.22 -19.44
C GLN A 252 -11.81 -0.80 -19.27
N PRO A 253 -11.53 -1.98 -19.85
CA PRO A 253 -10.17 -2.52 -19.87
C PRO A 253 -9.24 -1.62 -20.70
N GLY A 254 -7.96 -1.57 -20.31
CA GLY A 254 -6.94 -0.88 -21.05
C GLY A 254 -6.31 -1.75 -22.14
N PRO A 255 -5.61 -1.11 -23.10
CA PRO A 255 -5.42 0.35 -23.17
C PRO A 255 -6.68 1.04 -23.69
N THR A 256 -6.99 2.21 -23.10
CA THR A 256 -8.07 3.08 -23.62
C THR A 256 -7.65 3.75 -24.93
N PRO A 257 -8.59 4.08 -25.84
CA PRO A 257 -8.28 4.81 -27.07
C PRO A 257 -7.49 6.10 -26.80
N GLY A 258 -6.47 6.37 -27.58
CA GLY A 258 -5.64 7.57 -27.44
C GLY A 258 -4.56 7.50 -26.36
N ARG A 259 -4.40 6.36 -25.64
CA ARG A 259 -3.42 6.26 -24.57
C ARG A 259 -1.98 6.44 -25.04
N LEU A 260 -1.61 5.92 -26.20
CA LEU A 260 -0.25 6.08 -26.73
C LEU A 260 0.04 7.54 -27.13
N GLU A 261 -0.92 8.23 -27.74
CA GLU A 261 -0.78 9.65 -28.06
C GLU A 261 -0.66 10.50 -26.81
N GLU A 262 -1.41 10.17 -25.76
CA GLU A 262 -1.30 10.83 -24.46
C GLU A 262 0.09 10.66 -23.88
N ILE A 263 0.62 9.45 -23.81
CA ILE A 263 1.99 9.17 -23.31
C ILE A 263 3.03 9.96 -24.14
N ASN A 264 2.91 9.96 -25.47
CA ASN A 264 3.80 10.71 -26.34
C ASN A 264 3.76 12.22 -26.07
N LYS A 265 2.58 12.78 -25.83
CA LYS A 265 2.42 14.19 -25.44
C LYS A 265 3.08 14.49 -24.09
N LEU A 266 2.89 13.61 -23.10
CA LEU A 266 3.47 13.74 -21.77
C LEU A 266 4.99 13.65 -21.83
N THR A 267 5.53 12.68 -22.56
CA THR A 267 6.99 12.50 -22.75
C THR A 267 7.62 13.74 -23.34
N LYS A 268 7.03 14.31 -24.40
CA LYS A 268 7.48 15.57 -25.02
C LYS A 268 7.34 16.76 -24.07
N ARG A 269 6.21 16.87 -23.36
CA ARG A 269 5.95 17.97 -22.39
C ARG A 269 7.02 18.01 -21.30
N PHE A 270 7.46 16.85 -20.82
CA PHE A 270 8.43 16.74 -19.73
C PHE A 270 9.86 16.54 -20.19
N GLY A 271 10.14 16.69 -21.50
CA GLY A 271 11.50 16.69 -22.03
C GLY A 271 12.22 15.34 -21.98
N LEU A 272 11.47 14.24 -21.96
CA LEU A 272 12.02 12.88 -21.81
C LEU A 272 12.44 12.25 -23.13
N GLY A 273 12.57 12.99 -24.21
CA GLY A 273 13.08 12.56 -25.51
C GLY A 273 12.40 11.30 -26.11
N ASP A 274 12.71 11.05 -27.38
CA ASP A 274 12.15 9.87 -28.08
C ASP A 274 12.81 8.54 -27.65
N GLU A 275 13.91 8.58 -26.90
CA GLU A 275 14.63 7.37 -26.46
C GLU A 275 13.81 6.50 -25.52
N TRP A 276 12.94 7.11 -24.72
CA TRP A 276 12.00 6.38 -23.86
C TRP A 276 10.89 5.65 -24.63
N LEU A 277 10.64 6.04 -25.87
CA LEU A 277 9.67 5.44 -26.76
C LEU A 277 10.26 4.30 -27.57
N THR A 278 11.58 4.24 -27.71
CA THR A 278 12.26 3.23 -28.55
C THR A 278 12.23 1.84 -27.92
N ASP A 279 12.23 1.72 -26.60
CA ASP A 279 12.04 0.45 -25.91
C ASP A 279 10.57 -0.03 -25.93
N TRP A 280 9.64 0.85 -26.27
CA TRP A 280 8.21 0.56 -26.43
C TRP A 280 7.84 0.20 -27.88
N LYS A 281 8.78 -0.32 -28.65
CA LYS A 281 8.55 -0.79 -30.03
C LYS A 281 7.63 -2.02 -30.14
N LEU A 282 7.11 -2.50 -29.03
CA LEU A 282 5.97 -3.41 -29.01
C LEU A 282 4.71 -2.60 -29.33
N GLY A 283 4.52 -2.24 -30.60
CA GLY A 283 3.26 -1.68 -31.06
C GLY A 283 2.11 -2.64 -30.81
N PRO A 284 0.84 -2.15 -30.77
CA PRO A 284 -0.34 -3.00 -30.60
C PRO A 284 -0.36 -4.22 -31.51
N SER A 285 0.15 -4.09 -32.75
CA SER A 285 0.27 -5.18 -33.71
C SER A 285 1.24 -6.30 -33.29
N GLN A 286 2.17 -6.04 -32.38
CA GLN A 286 3.10 -7.06 -31.86
C GLN A 286 2.57 -7.74 -30.60
N LEU A 287 1.71 -7.07 -29.84
CA LEU A 287 1.01 -7.66 -28.68
C LEU A 287 -0.12 -8.62 -29.15
N ASP A 288 -0.67 -8.37 -30.32
CA ASP A 288 -1.73 -9.19 -30.92
C ASP A 288 -1.18 -10.36 -31.75
N ASP A 289 0.14 -10.45 -32.01
CA ASP A 289 0.76 -11.58 -32.68
C ASP A 289 0.84 -12.77 -31.71
N PRO A 290 0.13 -13.90 -31.98
CA PRO A 290 0.17 -15.08 -31.10
C PRO A 290 1.58 -15.67 -30.90
N LYS A 291 2.54 -15.33 -31.78
CA LYS A 291 3.96 -15.73 -31.64
C LYS A 291 4.69 -14.93 -30.58
N ASN A 292 4.18 -13.73 -30.23
CA ASN A 292 4.68 -12.88 -29.15
C ASN A 292 3.83 -13.00 -27.89
N ALA A 293 2.79 -13.84 -27.90
CA ALA A 293 2.16 -14.29 -26.66
C ALA A 293 3.28 -14.96 -25.84
N VAL A 294 3.84 -14.23 -24.92
CA VAL A 294 4.79 -14.77 -23.95
C VAL A 294 4.05 -15.89 -23.26
N ASP A 295 4.50 -17.13 -23.49
CA ASP A 295 4.06 -18.26 -22.70
C ASP A 295 4.45 -17.91 -21.26
N THR A 296 3.48 -17.41 -20.51
CA THR A 296 3.63 -16.91 -19.15
C THR A 296 3.83 -18.04 -18.14
N LYS A 297 4.13 -19.25 -18.59
CA LYS A 297 4.75 -20.24 -17.72
C LYS A 297 6.21 -19.82 -17.55
N PRO A 298 6.60 -19.22 -16.40
CA PRO A 298 7.99 -18.98 -16.15
C PRO A 298 8.69 -20.33 -16.26
N GLU A 299 9.68 -20.44 -17.13
CA GLU A 299 10.58 -21.59 -17.07
C GLU A 299 11.07 -21.69 -15.63
N PRO A 300 10.97 -22.87 -15.01
CA PRO A 300 11.50 -23.03 -13.66
C PRO A 300 12.96 -22.65 -13.69
N LEU A 301 13.35 -21.66 -12.88
CA LEU A 301 14.74 -21.23 -12.74
C LEU A 301 15.60 -22.48 -12.49
N PRO A 302 16.73 -22.64 -13.19
CA PRO A 302 17.67 -23.70 -12.93
C PRO A 302 17.96 -23.82 -11.43
N ALA A 303 18.05 -25.04 -10.92
CA ALA A 303 18.14 -25.30 -9.47
C ALA A 303 19.35 -24.62 -8.79
N ASP A 304 20.41 -24.34 -9.55
CA ASP A 304 21.58 -23.55 -9.15
C ASP A 304 21.25 -22.05 -9.01
N GLN A 305 20.41 -21.48 -9.86
CA GLN A 305 19.95 -20.09 -9.74
C GLN A 305 18.96 -19.91 -8.59
N VAL A 306 18.11 -20.91 -8.31
CA VAL A 306 17.24 -20.89 -7.13
C VAL A 306 18.07 -20.91 -5.85
N LYS A 307 19.14 -21.73 -5.81
CA LYS A 307 20.07 -21.76 -4.67
C LYS A 307 20.87 -20.46 -4.55
N ALA A 308 21.31 -19.88 -5.66
CA ALA A 308 22.03 -18.59 -5.67
C ALA A 308 21.12 -17.43 -5.26
N SER A 309 19.87 -17.42 -5.68
CA SER A 309 18.84 -16.45 -5.26
C SER A 309 18.51 -16.58 -3.77
N ALA A 310 18.42 -17.79 -3.25
CA ALA A 310 18.20 -18.05 -1.83
C ALA A 310 19.45 -17.76 -0.96
N ALA A 311 20.65 -17.98 -1.50
CA ALA A 311 21.92 -17.71 -0.81
C ALA A 311 22.36 -16.25 -0.90
N GLY A 312 21.89 -15.51 -1.92
CA GLY A 312 22.24 -14.11 -2.17
C GLY A 312 21.25 -13.08 -1.63
N ALA A 313 20.11 -13.54 -1.08
CA ALA A 313 19.32 -12.66 -0.24
C ALA A 313 20.13 -12.44 1.04
N PRO A 314 20.62 -11.21 1.33
CA PRO A 314 21.16 -10.95 2.67
C PRO A 314 20.06 -11.36 3.65
N ALA A 315 20.44 -12.11 4.70
CA ALA A 315 19.56 -12.41 5.80
C ALA A 315 18.81 -11.12 6.09
N SER A 316 17.50 -11.14 5.94
CA SER A 316 16.71 -9.92 6.03
C SER A 316 17.10 -9.23 7.33
N ASP A 317 17.42 -7.93 7.29
CA ASP A 317 17.64 -7.07 8.46
C ASP A 317 16.41 -7.01 9.40
N PHE A 318 15.46 -7.88 9.17
CA PHE A 318 14.19 -8.05 9.86
C PHE A 318 14.22 -9.06 11.03
N GLN A 319 15.38 -9.54 11.43
CA GLN A 319 15.46 -10.29 12.66
C GLN A 319 15.45 -9.30 13.84
N LEU A 320 14.26 -9.05 14.37
CA LEU A 320 14.15 -8.64 15.77
C LEU A 320 14.96 -9.67 16.56
N ASN A 321 15.96 -9.16 17.30
CA ASN A 321 16.85 -10.03 18.08
C ASN A 321 16.02 -10.98 18.95
N PRO A 322 16.01 -12.29 18.70
CA PRO A 322 15.19 -13.24 19.47
C PRO A 322 15.51 -13.19 20.97
N THR A 323 16.70 -12.74 21.32
CA THR A 323 17.16 -12.57 22.70
C THR A 323 16.35 -11.48 23.42
N VAL A 324 16.06 -10.35 22.76
CA VAL A 324 15.26 -9.27 23.37
C VAL A 324 13.83 -9.72 23.64
N LYS A 325 13.24 -10.47 22.71
CA LYS A 325 11.89 -11.03 22.94
C LYS A 325 11.85 -12.04 24.08
N ARG A 326 12.87 -12.86 24.21
CA ARG A 326 12.96 -13.86 25.27
C ARG A 326 13.13 -13.20 26.63
N GLU A 327 13.99 -12.21 26.74
CA GLU A 327 14.18 -11.43 27.97
C GLU A 327 12.90 -10.70 28.39
N VAL A 328 12.20 -10.06 27.47
CA VAL A 328 10.91 -9.39 27.73
C VAL A 328 9.85 -10.40 28.17
N LEU A 329 9.81 -11.57 27.55
CA LEU A 329 8.88 -12.63 27.90
C LEU A 329 9.19 -13.21 29.29
N ASP A 330 10.46 -13.44 29.60
CA ASP A 330 10.91 -14.00 30.88
C ASP A 330 10.67 -12.98 32.00
N GLN A 331 10.90 -11.70 31.74
CA GLN A 331 10.57 -10.63 32.68
C GLN A 331 9.06 -10.57 32.93
N TYR A 332 8.24 -10.61 31.89
CA TYR A 332 6.78 -10.64 32.03
C TYR A 332 6.28 -11.87 32.80
N ARG A 333 6.81 -13.05 32.52
CA ARG A 333 6.48 -14.28 33.26
C ARG A 333 6.83 -14.14 34.73
N LYS A 334 7.99 -13.61 35.03
CA LYS A 334 8.47 -13.35 36.39
C LYS A 334 7.58 -12.36 37.12
N GLU A 335 7.19 -11.26 36.49
CA GLU A 335 6.28 -10.24 37.05
C GLU A 335 4.87 -10.79 37.33
N LYS A 336 4.40 -11.74 36.51
CA LYS A 336 3.06 -12.33 36.60
C LYS A 336 3.02 -13.65 37.34
N GLY A 337 4.15 -14.20 37.80
CA GLY A 337 4.20 -15.49 38.51
C GLY A 337 3.79 -16.67 37.65
N ILE A 338 3.97 -16.57 36.33
CA ILE A 338 3.64 -17.63 35.38
C ILE A 338 4.87 -18.55 35.30
N GLY A 339 4.76 -19.79 35.79
CA GLY A 339 5.81 -20.79 35.69
C GLY A 339 6.10 -21.19 34.25
N GLU A 340 7.31 -21.69 33.98
CA GLU A 340 7.65 -22.31 32.72
C GLU A 340 6.72 -23.53 32.52
N THR A 341 5.92 -23.50 31.47
CA THR A 341 5.25 -24.70 30.98
C THR A 341 6.19 -25.34 29.96
N ASP A 342 6.59 -26.57 30.24
CA ASP A 342 7.29 -27.47 29.32
C ASP A 342 6.58 -27.63 27.97
#